data_55293678d2aa679f482a239d87d3c739
#
_entry.id   55293678d2aa679f482a239d87d3c739
#
_cell.length_a   1.000
_cell.length_b   1.000
_cell.length_c   1.000
_cell.angle_alpha   90.00
_cell.angle_beta   90.00
_cell.angle_gamma   90.00
#
_symmetry.space_group_name_H-M   'P 1'
#
loop_
_entity.id
_entity.type
_entity.pdbx_description
1 polymer ?
#
loop_
_entity_poly.entity_id
_entity_poly.type
_entity_poly.pdbx_seq_one_letter_code
_entity_poly.pdbx_strand_id
1 'polypeptide(L)'
;MADLLALSTKIIDSGVLDQPANRIINEISELGPDLAIVESFSHAVTWNSPEGLVIFDTGTYDNGQKVADQIRTWTNAPLHAIVYTHGHIDHVGGSGPIAASLGAPGKPLRVIGHENVERRFTRYRDTSDWNRIINARQFGGIREEHGYGLVSK
;
A
#
# COMPACT_ATOMS: atom_id res chain seq x y z
N MET A 1 -6.10 -16.48 -4.87
CA MET A 1 -5.60 -15.93 -3.59
C MET A 1 -4.17 -16.40 -3.44
N ALA A 2 -3.23 -15.49 -3.22
CA ALA A 2 -1.83 -15.85 -2.97
C ALA A 2 -1.68 -16.49 -1.58
N ASP A 3 -0.56 -17.15 -1.35
CA ASP A 3 -0.21 -17.72 -0.04
C ASP A 3 1.19 -17.24 0.36
N LEU A 4 1.23 -16.06 0.98
CA LEU A 4 2.46 -15.43 1.44
C LEU A 4 3.09 -16.19 2.62
N LEU A 5 2.28 -16.82 3.47
CA LEU A 5 2.80 -17.58 4.61
C LEU A 5 3.54 -18.84 4.14
N ALA A 6 2.97 -19.56 3.18
CA ALA A 6 3.64 -20.73 2.60
C ALA A 6 4.94 -20.34 1.88
N LEU A 7 4.94 -19.22 1.14
CA LEU A 7 6.16 -18.71 0.51
C LEU A 7 7.22 -18.34 1.56
N SER A 8 6.84 -17.62 2.59
CA SER A 8 7.76 -17.21 3.67
C SER A 8 8.35 -18.42 4.38
N THR A 9 7.52 -19.39 4.72
CA THR A 9 7.94 -20.66 5.35
C THR A 9 8.95 -21.38 4.45
N LYS A 10 8.63 -21.54 3.16
CA LYS A 10 9.54 -22.18 2.20
C LYS A 10 10.91 -21.50 2.13
N ILE A 11 10.95 -20.16 2.08
CA ILE A 11 12.19 -19.39 2.06
C ILE A 11 13.00 -19.59 3.34
N ILE A 12 12.33 -19.50 4.50
CA ILE A 12 12.98 -19.64 5.81
C ILE A 12 13.55 -21.05 5.98
N ASP A 13 12.75 -22.08 5.71
CA ASP A 13 13.14 -23.45 5.95
C ASP A 13 14.21 -23.96 4.99
N SER A 14 14.19 -23.50 3.73
CA SER A 14 15.16 -23.90 2.71
C SER A 14 16.45 -23.08 2.74
N GLY A 15 16.40 -21.84 3.24
CA GLY A 15 17.49 -20.86 3.11
C GLY A 15 17.77 -20.41 1.67
N VAL A 16 16.91 -20.76 0.71
CA VAL A 16 17.06 -20.40 -0.71
C VAL A 16 16.41 -19.05 -0.97
N LEU A 17 17.20 -18.08 -1.41
CA LEU A 17 16.78 -16.68 -1.66
C LEU A 17 16.64 -16.40 -3.17
N ASP A 18 16.10 -17.35 -3.93
CA ASP A 18 15.85 -17.22 -5.37
C ASP A 18 14.55 -16.45 -5.69
N GLN A 19 13.70 -16.25 -4.70
CA GLN A 19 12.45 -15.53 -4.80
C GLN A 19 12.34 -14.46 -3.71
N PRO A 20 11.93 -13.22 -4.04
CA PRO A 20 11.69 -12.22 -3.01
C PRO A 20 10.42 -12.56 -2.21
N ALA A 21 10.48 -12.44 -0.87
CA ALA A 21 9.28 -12.49 -0.03
C ALA A 21 8.44 -11.21 -0.20
N ASN A 22 9.08 -10.09 -0.55
CA ASN A 22 8.40 -8.83 -0.83
C ASN A 22 8.08 -8.73 -2.33
N ARG A 23 6.90 -9.21 -2.72
CA ARG A 23 6.43 -9.24 -4.11
C ARG A 23 5.44 -8.10 -4.38
N ILE A 24 5.35 -7.69 -5.65
CA ILE A 24 4.33 -6.73 -6.12
C ILE A 24 3.44 -7.46 -7.13
N ILE A 25 2.59 -8.34 -6.63
CA ILE A 25 1.70 -9.16 -7.46
C ILE A 25 0.26 -8.67 -7.43
N ASN A 26 -0.06 -7.71 -6.55
CA ASN A 26 -1.40 -7.19 -6.31
C ASN A 26 -2.43 -8.29 -6.05
N GLU A 27 -2.08 -9.28 -5.26
CA GLU A 27 -2.97 -10.33 -4.79
C GLU A 27 -3.07 -10.32 -3.27
N ILE A 28 -4.21 -10.79 -2.75
CA ILE A 28 -4.45 -10.92 -1.31
C ILE A 28 -4.01 -12.30 -0.82
N SER A 29 -3.39 -12.32 0.36
CA SER A 29 -3.08 -13.52 1.13
C SER A 29 -3.72 -13.43 2.51
N GLU A 30 -4.42 -14.46 2.95
CA GLU A 30 -4.86 -14.57 4.34
C GLU A 30 -3.67 -14.88 5.25
N LEU A 31 -3.58 -14.14 6.36
CA LEU A 31 -2.61 -14.36 7.43
C LEU A 31 -3.26 -14.98 8.67
N GLY A 32 -4.58 -14.98 8.73
CA GLY A 32 -5.40 -15.51 9.82
C GLY A 32 -6.88 -15.25 9.55
N PRO A 33 -7.80 -15.69 10.42
CA PRO A 33 -9.24 -15.65 10.17
C PRO A 33 -9.80 -14.26 9.84
N ASP A 34 -9.22 -13.22 10.43
CA ASP A 34 -9.66 -11.83 10.26
C ASP A 34 -8.53 -10.91 9.80
N LEU A 35 -7.43 -11.46 9.31
CA LEU A 35 -6.24 -10.73 8.93
C LEU A 35 -5.76 -11.15 7.54
N ALA A 36 -5.57 -10.18 6.67
CA ALA A 36 -5.06 -10.41 5.33
C ALA A 36 -4.06 -9.33 4.92
N ILE A 37 -3.29 -9.60 3.88
CA ILE A 37 -2.33 -8.67 3.29
C ILE A 37 -2.49 -8.65 1.78
N VAL A 38 -2.53 -7.47 1.17
CA VAL A 38 -2.41 -7.30 -0.27
C VAL A 38 -0.96 -6.99 -0.61
N GLU A 39 -0.33 -7.84 -1.41
CA GLU A 39 1.07 -7.71 -1.83
C GLU A 39 1.20 -6.67 -2.95
N SER A 40 0.98 -5.41 -2.62
CA SER A 40 1.11 -4.24 -3.48
C SER A 40 2.51 -3.61 -3.35
N PHE A 41 2.79 -2.57 -4.14
CA PHE A 41 3.94 -1.70 -3.84
C PHE A 41 3.65 -0.95 -2.54
N SER A 42 4.41 -1.26 -1.48
CA SER A 42 4.05 -1.02 -0.09
C SER A 42 2.76 -1.76 0.28
N HIS A 43 2.90 -2.88 0.94
CA HIS A 43 1.80 -3.80 1.24
C HIS A 43 0.71 -3.13 2.08
N ALA A 44 -0.54 -3.50 1.81
CA ALA A 44 -1.68 -3.09 2.61
C ALA A 44 -2.13 -4.25 3.51
N VAL A 45 -1.96 -4.12 4.82
CA VAL A 45 -2.46 -5.09 5.78
C VAL A 45 -3.88 -4.74 6.18
N THR A 46 -4.79 -5.69 6.13
CA THR A 46 -6.21 -5.49 6.39
C THR A 46 -6.68 -6.37 7.53
N TRP A 47 -7.30 -5.76 8.52
CA TRP A 47 -7.95 -6.43 9.63
C TRP A 47 -9.48 -6.25 9.54
N ASN A 48 -10.19 -7.36 9.53
CA ASN A 48 -11.65 -7.39 9.57
C ASN A 48 -12.12 -7.36 11.03
N SER A 49 -12.23 -6.15 11.60
CA SER A 49 -12.66 -5.96 12.97
C SER A 49 -14.19 -6.06 13.10
N PRO A 50 -14.74 -6.24 14.33
CA PRO A 50 -16.18 -6.18 14.58
C PRO A 50 -16.86 -4.87 14.14
N GLU A 51 -16.10 -3.77 14.04
CA GLU A 51 -16.59 -2.45 13.64
C GLU A 51 -16.48 -2.17 12.13
N GLY A 52 -15.79 -3.04 11.40
CA GLY A 52 -15.49 -2.94 9.97
C GLY A 52 -13.99 -3.05 9.68
N LEU A 53 -13.61 -2.81 8.44
CA LEU A 53 -12.23 -2.93 7.98
C LEU A 53 -11.33 -1.85 8.56
N VAL A 54 -10.19 -2.25 9.07
CA VAL A 54 -9.06 -1.39 9.39
C VAL A 54 -7.92 -1.75 8.45
N ILE A 55 -7.43 -0.77 7.68
CA ILE A 55 -6.38 -0.98 6.69
C ILE A 55 -5.14 -0.22 7.13
N PHE A 56 -4.02 -0.94 7.26
CA PHE A 56 -2.71 -0.38 7.58
C PHE A 56 -1.93 -0.20 6.29
N ASP A 57 -1.63 1.04 5.95
CA ASP A 57 -1.10 1.52 4.68
C ASP A 57 -1.97 1.18 3.46
N THR A 58 -1.76 1.86 2.37
CA THR A 58 -2.72 1.84 1.26
C THR A 58 -2.09 1.66 -0.12
N GLY A 59 -0.76 1.51 -0.16
CA GLY A 59 -0.04 1.50 -1.42
C GLY A 59 0.04 2.90 -2.07
N THR A 60 0.48 2.92 -3.32
CA THR A 60 0.49 4.13 -4.15
C THR A 60 -0.91 4.48 -4.65
N TYR A 61 -1.08 5.71 -5.16
CA TYR A 61 -2.34 6.14 -5.78
C TYR A 61 -2.80 5.18 -6.89
N ASP A 62 -1.90 4.79 -7.78
CA ASP A 62 -2.20 3.90 -8.91
C ASP A 62 -2.56 2.47 -8.50
N ASN A 63 -2.15 2.05 -7.31
CA ASN A 63 -2.45 0.72 -6.76
C ASN A 63 -3.66 0.70 -5.83
N GLY A 64 -4.14 1.84 -5.33
CA GLY A 64 -5.22 1.90 -4.37
C GLY A 64 -6.50 1.20 -4.82
N GLN A 65 -6.89 1.32 -6.09
CA GLN A 65 -8.04 0.62 -6.63
C GLN A 65 -7.82 -0.90 -6.64
N LYS A 66 -6.65 -1.37 -7.06
CA LYS A 66 -6.32 -2.80 -7.06
C LYS A 66 -6.33 -3.38 -5.64
N VAL A 67 -5.82 -2.63 -4.67
CA VAL A 67 -5.88 -3.02 -3.25
C VAL A 67 -7.33 -3.16 -2.80
N ALA A 68 -8.19 -2.19 -3.12
CA ALA A 68 -9.60 -2.25 -2.77
C ALA A 68 -10.31 -3.45 -3.42
N ASP A 69 -10.05 -3.71 -4.71
CA ASP A 69 -10.64 -4.83 -5.44
C ASP A 69 -10.22 -6.17 -4.82
N GLN A 70 -8.96 -6.33 -4.44
CA GLN A 70 -8.47 -7.53 -3.77
C GLN A 70 -9.12 -7.73 -2.39
N ILE A 71 -9.24 -6.67 -1.60
CA ILE A 71 -9.94 -6.72 -0.31
C ILE A 71 -11.40 -7.17 -0.50
N ARG A 72 -12.08 -6.71 -1.55
CA ARG A 72 -13.46 -7.12 -1.85
C ARG A 72 -13.60 -8.59 -2.24
N THR A 73 -12.56 -9.26 -2.73
CA THR A 73 -12.59 -10.72 -2.93
C THR A 73 -12.57 -11.50 -1.61
N TRP A 74 -12.09 -10.88 -0.54
CA TRP A 74 -11.94 -11.49 0.78
C TRP A 74 -13.11 -11.16 1.72
N THR A 75 -13.61 -9.90 1.71
CA THR A 75 -14.68 -9.48 2.60
C THR A 75 -15.54 -8.36 2.02
N ASN A 76 -16.82 -8.33 2.43
CA ASN A 76 -17.76 -7.25 2.11
C ASN A 76 -17.90 -6.22 3.24
N ALA A 77 -17.13 -6.34 4.33
CA ALA A 77 -17.19 -5.40 5.44
C ALA A 77 -16.90 -3.96 4.96
N PRO A 78 -17.58 -2.93 5.50
CA PRO A 78 -17.33 -1.55 5.17
C PRO A 78 -16.01 -1.07 5.78
N LEU A 79 -15.35 -0.11 5.12
CA LEU A 79 -14.17 0.54 5.66
C LEU A 79 -14.51 1.33 6.92
N HIS A 80 -13.82 1.03 8.02
CA HIS A 80 -13.94 1.72 9.31
C HIS A 80 -12.82 2.74 9.50
N ALA A 81 -11.56 2.35 9.24
CA ALA A 81 -10.41 3.23 9.40
C ALA A 81 -9.25 2.87 8.47
N ILE A 82 -8.43 3.87 8.16
CA ILE A 82 -7.09 3.71 7.56
C ILE A 82 -6.08 4.16 8.61
N VAL A 83 -5.02 3.36 8.78
CA VAL A 83 -3.91 3.67 9.69
C VAL A 83 -2.63 3.79 8.88
N TYR A 84 -1.95 4.92 8.96
CA TYR A 84 -0.66 5.12 8.32
C TYR A 84 0.48 4.75 9.25
N THR A 85 1.34 3.84 8.82
CA THR A 85 2.58 3.54 9.56
C THR A 85 3.51 4.74 9.51
N HIS A 86 3.57 5.43 8.38
CA HIS A 86 4.32 6.68 8.20
C HIS A 86 3.82 7.46 6.95
N GLY A 87 4.38 8.64 6.71
CA GLY A 87 3.91 9.57 5.69
C GLY A 87 4.59 9.46 4.32
N HIS A 88 5.12 8.31 3.91
CA HIS A 88 5.61 8.14 2.55
C HIS A 88 4.45 7.95 1.58
N ILE A 89 4.60 8.49 0.36
CA ILE A 89 3.52 8.52 -0.63
C ILE A 89 3.06 7.12 -1.07
N ASP A 90 3.95 6.16 -1.06
CA ASP A 90 3.68 4.76 -1.38
C ASP A 90 2.95 4.00 -0.26
N HIS A 91 2.80 4.60 0.92
CA HIS A 91 2.02 4.07 2.05
C HIS A 91 0.66 4.74 2.21
N VAL A 92 0.53 5.99 1.75
CA VAL A 92 -0.68 6.79 1.97
C VAL A 92 -1.45 7.11 0.68
N GLY A 93 -0.81 6.96 -0.48
CA GLY A 93 -1.33 7.44 -1.77
C GLY A 93 -2.61 6.76 -2.22
N GLY A 94 -2.82 5.50 -1.87
CA GLY A 94 -3.99 4.70 -2.24
C GLY A 94 -5.25 5.01 -1.44
N SER A 95 -5.20 5.88 -0.43
CA SER A 95 -6.32 6.14 0.49
C SER A 95 -7.58 6.66 -0.22
N GLY A 96 -7.43 7.54 -1.22
CA GLY A 96 -8.56 8.08 -1.97
C GLY A 96 -9.34 7.00 -2.73
N PRO A 97 -8.72 6.23 -3.63
CA PRO A 97 -9.36 5.09 -4.30
C PRO A 97 -9.96 4.06 -3.35
N ILE A 98 -9.24 3.71 -2.27
CA ILE A 98 -9.73 2.77 -1.26
C ILE A 98 -10.99 3.32 -0.57
N ALA A 99 -10.97 4.58 -0.15
CA ALA A 99 -12.12 5.21 0.48
C ALA A 99 -13.35 5.26 -0.46
N ALA A 100 -13.14 5.55 -1.73
CA ALA A 100 -14.19 5.56 -2.73
C ALA A 100 -14.82 4.18 -2.94
N SER A 101 -14.02 3.11 -2.91
CA SER A 101 -14.47 1.74 -3.18
C SER A 101 -15.01 1.02 -1.95
N LEU A 102 -14.42 1.24 -0.78
CA LEU A 102 -14.72 0.48 0.44
C LEU A 102 -15.46 1.30 1.50
N GLY A 103 -15.53 2.62 1.34
CA GLY A 103 -16.18 3.51 2.29
C GLY A 103 -17.68 3.25 2.43
N ALA A 104 -18.22 3.46 3.62
CA ALA A 104 -19.65 3.38 3.87
C ALA A 104 -20.31 4.73 3.51
N PRO A 105 -21.40 4.73 2.71
CA PRO A 105 -22.12 5.95 2.39
C PRO A 105 -22.54 6.74 3.63
N GLY A 106 -22.28 8.05 3.63
CA GLY A 106 -22.64 8.95 4.72
C GLY A 106 -21.82 8.84 6.01
N LYS A 107 -20.79 7.98 6.04
CA LYS A 107 -19.85 7.90 7.16
C LYS A 107 -18.53 8.56 6.80
N PRO A 108 -18.00 9.48 7.62
CA PRO A 108 -16.69 10.07 7.39
C PRO A 108 -15.61 8.99 7.56
N LEU A 109 -14.63 8.99 6.67
CA LEU A 109 -13.45 8.13 6.78
C LEU A 109 -12.62 8.56 7.99
N ARG A 110 -12.26 7.61 8.84
CA ARG A 110 -11.27 7.81 9.91
C ARG A 110 -9.89 7.49 9.36
N VAL A 111 -9.00 8.48 9.41
CA VAL A 111 -7.58 8.29 9.09
C VAL A 111 -6.78 8.53 10.35
N ILE A 112 -5.96 7.56 10.72
CA ILE A 112 -5.13 7.58 11.93
C ILE A 112 -3.67 7.58 11.47
N GLY A 113 -2.90 8.51 11.98
CA GLY A 113 -1.47 8.61 11.68
C GLY A 113 -0.77 9.50 12.69
N HIS A 114 0.56 9.47 12.69
CA HIS A 114 1.37 10.36 13.49
C HIS A 114 1.17 11.82 13.03
N GLU A 115 1.19 12.79 13.93
CA GLU A 115 1.01 14.23 13.63
C GLU A 115 1.98 14.77 12.55
N ASN A 116 3.16 14.19 12.42
CA ASN A 116 4.14 14.57 11.40
C ASN A 116 3.81 14.08 9.98
N VAL A 117 2.78 13.27 9.78
CA VAL A 117 2.35 12.83 8.43
C VAL A 117 1.93 14.04 7.60
N GLU A 118 1.16 14.97 8.17
CA GLU A 118 0.74 16.20 7.48
C GLU A 118 1.92 17.07 7.08
N ARG A 119 2.93 17.21 7.96
CA ARG A 119 4.18 17.93 7.65
C ARG A 119 4.94 17.25 6.49
N ARG A 120 4.88 15.93 6.40
CA ARG A 120 5.47 15.20 5.28
C ARG A 120 4.76 15.52 3.96
N PHE A 121 3.44 15.64 3.94
CA PHE A 121 2.69 16.05 2.75
C PHE A 121 3.03 17.48 2.33
N THR A 122 3.16 18.40 3.26
CA THR A 122 3.64 19.75 2.99
C THR A 122 5.02 19.73 2.34
N ARG A 123 5.95 18.97 2.90
CA ARG A 123 7.30 18.80 2.32
C ARG A 123 7.24 18.25 0.89
N TYR A 124 6.39 17.26 0.59
CA TYR A 124 6.26 16.73 -0.77
C TYR A 124 5.78 17.81 -1.76
N ARG A 125 4.84 18.66 -1.37
CA ARG A 125 4.40 19.80 -2.20
C ARG A 125 5.53 20.80 -2.45
N ASP A 126 6.25 21.17 -1.41
CA ASP A 126 7.28 22.21 -1.46
C ASP A 126 8.55 21.74 -2.18
N THR A 127 8.85 20.44 -2.16
CA THR A 127 10.07 19.85 -2.71
C THR A 127 9.79 18.79 -3.77
N SER A 128 8.65 18.84 -4.46
CA SER A 128 8.19 17.79 -5.38
C SER A 128 9.22 17.45 -6.46
N ASP A 129 9.78 18.45 -7.15
CA ASP A 129 10.74 18.27 -8.23
C ASP A 129 12.06 17.65 -7.71
N TRP A 130 12.50 18.10 -6.55
CA TRP A 130 13.69 17.53 -5.90
C TRP A 130 13.47 16.08 -5.47
N ASN A 131 12.30 15.77 -4.91
CA ASN A 131 11.94 14.40 -4.55
C ASN A 131 11.90 13.48 -5.77
N ARG A 132 11.42 13.97 -6.92
CA ARG A 132 11.44 13.21 -8.19
C ARG A 132 12.87 12.86 -8.60
N ILE A 133 13.80 13.81 -8.54
CA ILE A 133 15.21 13.57 -8.88
C ILE A 133 15.85 12.55 -7.91
N ILE A 134 15.61 12.68 -6.60
CA ILE A 134 16.16 11.75 -5.60
C ILE A 134 15.60 10.34 -5.82
N ASN A 135 14.29 10.20 -6.00
CA ASN A 135 13.66 8.91 -6.24
C ASN A 135 14.18 8.27 -7.55
N ALA A 136 14.37 9.07 -8.59
CA ALA A 136 14.91 8.59 -9.84
C ALA A 136 16.35 8.05 -9.69
N ARG A 137 17.17 8.69 -8.87
CA ARG A 137 18.52 8.20 -8.56
C ARG A 137 18.47 6.91 -7.73
N GLN A 138 17.58 6.83 -6.76
CA GLN A 138 17.46 5.69 -5.87
C GLN A 138 16.92 4.44 -6.58
N PHE A 139 15.97 4.62 -7.49
CA PHE A 139 15.25 3.53 -8.16
C PHE A 139 15.60 3.37 -9.64
N GLY A 140 16.57 4.14 -10.16
CA GLY A 140 17.10 3.98 -11.51
C GLY A 140 16.13 4.41 -12.63
N GLY A 141 15.31 5.42 -12.40
CA GLY A 141 14.23 5.84 -13.29
C GLY A 141 14.50 7.07 -14.18
N ILE A 142 15.75 7.57 -14.27
CA ILE A 142 16.07 8.71 -15.17
C ILE A 142 16.47 8.15 -16.54
N ARG A 143 15.70 8.51 -17.59
CA ARG A 143 16.08 8.29 -18.98
C ARG A 143 16.39 9.64 -19.63
N GLU A 144 17.50 9.72 -20.38
CA GLU A 144 17.93 10.93 -21.08
C GLU A 144 16.91 11.42 -22.12
N GLU A 145 16.25 10.50 -22.81
CA GLU A 145 15.28 10.76 -23.89
C GLU A 145 13.99 11.47 -23.43
N HIS A 146 13.71 11.53 -22.15
CA HIS A 146 12.50 12.15 -21.58
C HIS A 146 12.81 13.39 -20.71
N GLY A 147 14.02 13.90 -20.77
CA GLY A 147 14.48 14.94 -19.85
C GLY A 147 14.46 14.40 -18.41
N TYR A 148 13.99 15.18 -17.46
CA TYR A 148 13.90 14.76 -16.04
C TYR A 148 12.68 13.88 -15.74
N GLY A 149 12.13 13.20 -16.73
CA GLY A 149 11.00 12.30 -16.56
C GLY A 149 11.35 11.08 -15.72
N LEU A 150 10.63 10.85 -14.63
CA LEU A 150 10.67 9.60 -13.88
C LEU A 150 9.97 8.51 -14.68
N VAL A 151 10.72 7.50 -15.09
CA VAL A 151 10.14 6.26 -15.61
C VAL A 151 10.29 5.23 -14.49
N SER A 152 9.19 4.85 -13.86
CA SER A 152 9.16 3.64 -13.05
C SER A 152 9.31 2.43 -13.97
N LYS A 153 10.22 1.52 -13.62
CA LYS A 153 10.28 0.20 -14.24
C LYS A 153 9.18 -0.67 -13.69
#